data_9a4efc8a3626c15ec3052135ab51a670
#
_entry.id   9a4efc8a3626c15ec3052135ab51a670
#
_cell.length_a   1.000
_cell.length_b   1.000
_cell.length_c   1.000
_cell.angle_alpha   90.00
_cell.angle_beta   90.00
_cell.angle_gamma   90.00
#
_symmetry.space_group_name_H-M   'P 1'
#
loop_
_entity.id
_entity.type
_entity.pdbx_description
1 polymer ?
#
loop_
_entity_poly.entity_id
_entity_poly.type
_entity_poly.pdbx_seq_one_letter_code
_entity_poly.pdbx_strand_id
1 'polypeptide(L)'
;MRGSFHKGLVHCQPRTVTAALLLVFAQALVGPTGLCAQGAPAPANGASGLPVPRFVSLKSDRVNLRQGPGTEYPTAWVFRRAGLPVEVIKEFESWRQVRDAEGTTGWVLGSMLSGRRTAVILPWEVKAGQGQQALAVLRDDDSERAGPVAQVEAGVLANIITCDGKWCRVSVGGFRGYIEQPKLWGAYKDEVIK
;
A
#
# COMPACT_ATOMS: atom_id res chain seq x y z
N MET A 1 25.64 -12.99 -48.45
CA MET A 1 25.15 -14.35 -48.22
C MET A 1 23.71 -14.23 -47.76
N ARG A 2 22.78 -14.71 -48.61
CA ARG A 2 21.31 -14.63 -48.40
C ARG A 2 20.84 -15.89 -47.67
N GLY A 3 20.19 -15.75 -46.53
CA GLY A 3 19.52 -16.83 -45.82
C GLY A 3 17.99 -16.68 -45.95
N SER A 4 17.40 -17.63 -46.65
CA SER A 4 15.98 -17.72 -47.00
C SER A 4 15.17 -18.27 -45.84
N PHE A 5 14.11 -17.57 -45.41
CA PHE A 5 13.13 -18.06 -44.44
C PHE A 5 11.97 -18.75 -45.17
N HIS A 6 11.81 -20.04 -44.92
CA HIS A 6 10.65 -20.84 -45.36
C HIS A 6 9.49 -20.67 -44.36
N LYS A 7 8.37 -20.17 -44.89
CA LYS A 7 7.05 -20.20 -44.22
C LYS A 7 6.39 -21.55 -44.46
N GLY A 8 6.22 -22.34 -43.39
CA GLY A 8 5.38 -23.54 -43.41
C GLY A 8 3.91 -23.18 -43.18
N LEU A 9 3.09 -23.28 -44.21
CA LEU A 9 1.64 -23.24 -44.09
C LEU A 9 1.14 -24.66 -43.70
N VAL A 10 0.47 -24.72 -42.53
CA VAL A 10 -0.27 -25.95 -42.15
C VAL A 10 -1.72 -25.77 -42.60
N HIS A 11 -2.09 -26.55 -43.61
CA HIS A 11 -3.47 -26.70 -44.08
C HIS A 11 -4.21 -27.67 -43.17
N CYS A 12 -5.28 -27.23 -42.53
CA CYS A 12 -6.23 -28.08 -41.84
C CYS A 12 -7.47 -28.25 -42.71
N GLN A 13 -7.68 -29.46 -43.24
CA GLN A 13 -8.85 -29.82 -44.03
C GLN A 13 -10.04 -30.15 -43.11
N PRO A 14 -11.26 -29.75 -43.46
CA PRO A 14 -12.45 -30.18 -42.71
C PRO A 14 -12.91 -31.57 -43.21
N ARG A 15 -13.00 -32.51 -42.28
CA ARG A 15 -13.72 -33.77 -42.50
C ARG A 15 -15.20 -33.57 -42.20
N THR A 16 -16.01 -33.65 -43.24
CA THR A 16 -17.47 -33.78 -43.16
C THR A 16 -17.83 -35.18 -42.65
N VAL A 17 -18.54 -35.26 -41.55
CA VAL A 17 -19.26 -36.45 -41.10
C VAL A 17 -20.71 -36.05 -40.91
N THR A 18 -21.53 -36.53 -41.85
CA THR A 18 -23.00 -36.56 -41.77
C THR A 18 -23.43 -37.73 -40.89
N ALA A 19 -24.19 -37.50 -39.82
CA ALA A 19 -25.12 -38.48 -39.29
C ALA A 19 -26.08 -37.89 -38.25
N ALA A 20 -27.35 -37.95 -38.61
CA ALA A 20 -28.53 -38.33 -37.83
C ALA A 20 -28.90 -37.58 -36.54
N LEU A 21 -30.00 -36.92 -36.69
CA LEU A 21 -31.04 -36.42 -35.83
C LEU A 21 -31.34 -37.34 -34.62
N LEU A 22 -31.19 -36.80 -33.39
CA LEU A 22 -32.02 -37.17 -32.24
C LEU A 22 -32.14 -35.94 -31.34
N LEU A 23 -33.34 -35.33 -31.36
CA LEU A 23 -33.74 -34.24 -30.44
C LEU A 23 -33.94 -34.81 -29.03
N VAL A 24 -33.07 -34.47 -28.12
CA VAL A 24 -33.36 -34.55 -26.67
C VAL A 24 -33.21 -33.15 -26.12
N PHE A 25 -34.35 -32.52 -25.82
CA PHE A 25 -34.43 -31.28 -25.07
C PHE A 25 -33.97 -31.53 -23.60
N ALA A 26 -32.72 -31.29 -23.29
CA ALA A 26 -32.26 -31.14 -21.94
C ALA A 26 -32.23 -29.64 -21.64
N GLN A 27 -33.22 -29.14 -20.94
CA GLN A 27 -33.22 -27.80 -20.37
C GLN A 27 -32.20 -27.76 -19.21
N ALA A 28 -30.99 -27.31 -19.49
CA ALA A 28 -30.04 -26.95 -18.45
C ALA A 28 -30.49 -25.67 -17.75
N LEU A 29 -31.00 -25.83 -16.56
CA LEU A 29 -31.17 -24.73 -15.60
C LEU A 29 -29.81 -24.11 -15.26
N VAL A 30 -29.43 -23.10 -16.01
CA VAL A 30 -28.30 -22.23 -15.63
C VAL A 30 -28.77 -21.36 -14.46
N GLY A 31 -28.51 -21.85 -13.24
CA GLY A 31 -28.66 -21.05 -12.04
C GLY A 31 -27.67 -19.87 -12.07
N PRO A 32 -28.04 -18.68 -11.56
CA PRO A 32 -27.11 -17.56 -11.46
C PRO A 32 -25.99 -17.96 -10.50
N THR A 33 -24.77 -18.11 -11.03
CA THR A 33 -23.55 -18.20 -10.21
C THR A 33 -23.36 -16.83 -9.58
N GLY A 34 -23.86 -16.66 -8.34
CA GLY A 34 -23.57 -15.50 -7.54
C GLY A 34 -22.06 -15.43 -7.31
N LEU A 35 -21.38 -14.45 -7.95
CA LEU A 35 -20.05 -14.04 -7.53
C LEU A 35 -20.18 -13.54 -6.08
N CYS A 36 -19.79 -14.39 -5.12
CA CYS A 36 -19.51 -13.92 -3.77
C CYS A 36 -18.33 -12.95 -3.88
N ALA A 37 -18.59 -11.66 -3.85
CA ALA A 37 -17.57 -10.66 -3.58
C ALA A 37 -16.96 -11.00 -2.22
N GLN A 38 -15.76 -11.58 -2.22
CA GLN A 38 -14.99 -11.79 -1.00
C GLN A 38 -14.63 -10.41 -0.48
N GLY A 39 -15.39 -9.92 0.49
CA GLY A 39 -15.04 -8.72 1.23
C GLY A 39 -13.65 -8.88 1.82
N ALA A 40 -12.86 -7.81 1.80
CA ALA A 40 -11.57 -7.79 2.46
C ALA A 40 -11.71 -8.32 3.89
N PRO A 41 -10.81 -9.20 4.37
CA PRO A 41 -10.92 -9.74 5.72
C PRO A 41 -10.93 -8.60 6.73
N ALA A 42 -11.88 -8.64 7.66
CA ALA A 42 -11.95 -7.67 8.75
C ALA A 42 -10.62 -7.68 9.54
N PRO A 43 -10.14 -6.51 10.02
CA PRO A 43 -8.91 -6.44 10.78
C PRO A 43 -9.00 -7.35 12.01
N ALA A 44 -8.05 -8.26 12.13
CA ALA A 44 -7.93 -9.11 13.30
C ALA A 44 -7.22 -8.35 14.42
N ASN A 45 -7.61 -8.54 15.67
CA ASN A 45 -6.85 -7.99 16.80
C ASN A 45 -5.52 -8.74 16.95
N GLY A 46 -4.43 -7.99 17.04
CA GLY A 46 -3.12 -8.53 17.36
C GLY A 46 -2.99 -8.94 18.83
N ALA A 47 -1.84 -9.49 19.21
CA ALA A 47 -1.52 -9.88 20.58
C ALA A 47 -1.59 -8.71 21.59
N SER A 48 -1.44 -7.47 21.11
CA SER A 48 -1.60 -6.24 21.91
C SER A 48 -3.06 -5.81 22.13
N GLY A 49 -4.04 -6.52 21.54
CA GLY A 49 -5.44 -6.11 21.50
C GLY A 49 -5.76 -5.00 20.49
N LEU A 50 -4.75 -4.49 19.78
CA LEU A 50 -4.91 -3.45 18.76
C LEU A 50 -5.14 -4.09 17.38
N PRO A 51 -5.86 -3.40 16.46
CA PRO A 51 -6.09 -3.90 15.12
C PRO A 51 -4.79 -4.15 14.36
N VAL A 52 -4.77 -5.17 13.52
CA VAL A 52 -3.72 -5.47 12.56
C VAL A 52 -4.40 -5.69 11.19
N PRO A 53 -3.98 -5.02 10.12
CA PRO A 53 -2.86 -4.08 10.06
C PRO A 53 -3.19 -2.70 10.64
N ARG A 54 -2.16 -1.92 11.01
CA ARG A 54 -2.30 -0.53 11.43
C ARG A 54 -1.02 0.27 11.20
N PHE A 55 -1.17 1.57 10.96
CA PHE A 55 -0.03 2.48 10.90
C PHE A 55 0.40 2.97 12.28
N VAL A 56 1.70 3.04 12.47
CA VAL A 56 2.40 3.58 13.64
C VAL A 56 3.63 4.36 13.17
N SER A 57 4.31 5.06 14.06
CA SER A 57 5.56 5.75 13.72
C SER A 57 6.75 5.27 14.55
N LEU A 58 7.95 5.38 14.02
CA LEU A 58 9.19 5.10 14.75
C LEU A 58 9.43 6.16 15.82
N LYS A 59 9.79 5.76 17.04
CA LYS A 59 10.10 6.69 18.14
C LYS A 59 11.48 7.32 18.04
N SER A 60 12.46 6.57 17.48
CA SER A 60 13.87 6.94 17.47
C SER A 60 14.38 7.11 16.03
N ASP A 61 15.43 7.86 15.89
CA ASP A 61 16.22 8.01 14.67
C ASP A 61 17.15 6.83 14.39
N ARG A 62 17.18 5.84 15.29
CA ARG A 62 17.91 4.58 15.10
C ARG A 62 17.05 3.41 15.56
N VAL A 63 16.44 2.71 14.61
CA VAL A 63 15.60 1.53 14.88
C VAL A 63 16.06 0.38 13.98
N ASN A 64 16.44 -0.73 14.60
CA ASN A 64 16.84 -1.94 13.89
C ASN A 64 15.61 -2.70 13.37
N LEU A 65 15.59 -2.99 12.09
CA LEU A 65 14.69 -3.94 11.45
C LEU A 65 15.38 -5.30 11.39
N ARG A 66 14.81 -6.32 12.06
CA ARG A 66 15.40 -7.65 12.16
C ARG A 66 14.69 -8.67 11.28
N GLN A 67 15.37 -9.76 10.96
CA GLN A 67 14.81 -10.84 10.16
C GLN A 67 13.78 -11.70 10.91
N GLY A 68 13.80 -11.67 12.26
CA GLY A 68 12.90 -12.41 13.12
C GLY A 68 12.54 -11.69 14.43
N PRO A 69 11.56 -12.19 15.18
CA PRO A 69 11.06 -11.58 16.40
C PRO A 69 11.92 -11.93 17.62
N GLY A 70 13.15 -11.42 17.65
CA GLY A 70 14.12 -11.65 18.74
C GLY A 70 15.40 -10.87 18.52
N THR A 71 16.17 -10.67 19.59
CA THR A 71 17.46 -9.99 19.55
C THR A 71 18.56 -10.85 18.91
N GLU A 72 18.39 -12.16 18.91
CA GLU A 72 19.26 -13.17 18.29
C GLU A 72 19.21 -13.14 16.76
N TYR A 73 18.12 -12.62 16.18
CA TYR A 73 18.01 -12.50 14.72
C TYR A 73 18.86 -11.36 14.19
N PRO A 74 19.51 -11.53 13.05
CA PRO A 74 20.36 -10.50 12.46
C PRO A 74 19.55 -9.26 12.08
N THR A 75 20.17 -8.09 12.16
CA THR A 75 19.61 -6.83 11.68
C THR A 75 19.71 -6.81 10.15
N ALA A 76 18.56 -6.74 9.47
CA ALA A 76 18.47 -6.63 8.02
C ALA A 76 18.66 -5.17 7.55
N TRP A 77 18.12 -4.22 8.33
CA TRP A 77 18.13 -2.79 8.01
C TRP A 77 18.16 -1.94 9.27
N VAL A 78 18.59 -0.69 9.15
CA VAL A 78 18.53 0.30 10.25
C VAL A 78 17.86 1.56 9.76
N PHE A 79 16.68 1.84 10.27
CA PHE A 79 16.02 3.13 10.05
C PHE A 79 16.80 4.24 10.74
N ARG A 80 16.96 5.37 10.04
CA ARG A 80 17.77 6.52 10.47
C ARG A 80 16.97 7.80 10.67
N ARG A 81 15.65 7.70 10.82
CA ARG A 81 14.77 8.87 10.95
C ARG A 81 13.63 8.57 11.92
N ALA A 82 13.53 9.35 12.99
CA ALA A 82 12.38 9.31 13.89
C ALA A 82 11.11 9.77 13.16
N GLY A 83 9.97 9.23 13.57
CA GLY A 83 8.67 9.59 13.02
C GLY A 83 8.34 8.95 11.68
N LEU A 84 9.21 8.13 11.07
CA LEU A 84 8.85 7.39 9.86
C LEU A 84 7.62 6.53 10.12
N PRO A 85 6.57 6.59 9.25
CA PRO A 85 5.43 5.70 9.34
C PRO A 85 5.84 4.30 8.90
N VAL A 86 5.36 3.31 9.64
CA VAL A 86 5.45 1.90 9.28
C VAL A 86 4.10 1.24 9.56
N GLU A 87 3.76 0.25 8.76
CA GLU A 87 2.55 -0.52 8.95
C GLU A 87 2.86 -1.78 9.75
N VAL A 88 2.24 -1.95 10.92
CA VAL A 88 2.29 -3.21 11.68
C VAL A 88 1.38 -4.22 11.01
N ILE A 89 1.95 -5.29 10.47
CA ILE A 89 1.23 -6.35 9.74
C ILE A 89 1.08 -7.64 10.55
N LYS A 90 1.88 -7.81 11.61
CA LYS A 90 1.81 -8.97 12.51
C LYS A 90 2.41 -8.62 13.87
N GLU A 91 1.97 -9.32 14.91
CA GLU A 91 2.50 -9.20 16.26
C GLU A 91 2.96 -10.55 16.80
N PHE A 92 4.05 -10.55 17.54
CA PHE A 92 4.54 -11.71 18.28
C PHE A 92 5.19 -11.20 19.58
N GLU A 93 4.62 -11.55 20.73
CA GLU A 93 5.06 -11.07 22.05
C GLU A 93 5.30 -9.54 22.08
N SER A 94 6.55 -9.11 22.36
CA SER A 94 6.97 -7.72 22.35
C SER A 94 7.37 -7.20 20.96
N TRP A 95 7.38 -8.05 19.94
CA TRP A 95 7.82 -7.72 18.58
C TRP A 95 6.66 -7.43 17.65
N ARG A 96 6.91 -6.56 16.68
CA ARG A 96 5.97 -6.17 15.63
C ARG A 96 6.63 -6.38 14.28
N GLN A 97 6.01 -7.18 13.43
CA GLN A 97 6.40 -7.23 12.03
C GLN A 97 5.85 -5.99 11.35
N VAL A 98 6.74 -5.22 10.77
CA VAL A 98 6.40 -3.96 10.11
C VAL A 98 6.72 -4.02 8.63
N ARG A 99 6.02 -3.19 7.85
CA ARG A 99 6.26 -2.93 6.44
C ARG A 99 6.46 -1.42 6.26
N ASP A 100 7.48 -1.03 5.49
CA ASP A 100 7.73 0.36 5.13
C ASP A 100 7.04 0.75 3.81
N ALA A 101 7.23 2.00 3.38
CA ALA A 101 6.64 2.55 2.15
C ALA A 101 7.19 1.90 0.87
N GLU A 102 8.34 1.27 0.93
CA GLU A 102 9.00 0.56 -0.18
C GLU A 102 8.60 -0.92 -0.24
N GLY A 103 7.82 -1.39 0.75
CA GLY A 103 7.38 -2.77 0.88
C GLY A 103 8.35 -3.67 1.64
N THR A 104 9.45 -3.14 2.18
CA THR A 104 10.41 -3.89 2.99
C THR A 104 9.76 -4.33 4.29
N THR A 105 9.89 -5.59 4.65
CA THR A 105 9.32 -6.16 5.87
C THR A 105 10.39 -6.66 6.83
N GLY A 106 10.09 -6.59 8.11
CA GLY A 106 10.94 -7.15 9.18
C GLY A 106 10.36 -6.89 10.56
N TRP A 107 11.11 -7.22 11.59
CA TRP A 107 10.67 -7.17 12.97
C TRP A 107 11.32 -6.02 13.73
N VAL A 108 10.50 -5.28 14.45
CA VAL A 108 10.88 -4.16 15.31
C VAL A 108 10.34 -4.38 16.71
N LEU A 109 11.10 -4.03 17.74
CA LEU A 109 10.63 -4.09 19.12
C LEU A 109 9.50 -3.06 19.31
N GLY A 110 8.37 -3.49 19.86
CA GLY A 110 7.16 -2.65 20.02
C GLY A 110 7.41 -1.36 20.81
N SER A 111 8.34 -1.36 21.78
CA SER A 111 8.74 -0.17 22.52
C SER A 111 9.39 0.91 21.66
N MET A 112 9.91 0.58 20.48
CA MET A 112 10.47 1.52 19.49
C MET A 112 9.39 2.15 18.59
N LEU A 113 8.13 1.78 18.78
CA LEU A 113 6.98 2.27 18.01
C LEU A 113 6.12 3.22 18.83
N SER A 114 5.48 4.16 18.16
CA SER A 114 4.56 5.15 18.73
C SER A 114 3.24 5.15 17.97
N GLY A 115 2.13 5.29 18.68
CA GLY A 115 0.81 5.47 18.08
C GLY A 115 0.61 6.83 17.39
N ARG A 116 1.60 7.74 17.43
CA ARG A 116 1.51 9.02 16.71
C ARG A 116 1.39 8.76 15.21
N ARG A 117 0.40 9.38 14.58
CA ARG A 117 0.15 9.22 13.16
C ARG A 117 1.00 10.19 12.35
N THR A 118 1.81 9.62 11.50
CA THR A 118 2.65 10.34 10.55
C THR A 118 2.46 9.75 9.17
N ALA A 119 2.87 10.48 8.14
CA ALA A 119 2.84 10.01 6.76
C ALA A 119 4.08 10.46 6.00
N VAL A 120 4.46 9.71 4.98
CA VAL A 120 5.38 10.14 3.93
C VAL A 120 4.56 10.57 2.72
N ILE A 121 4.84 11.76 2.21
CA ILE A 121 4.16 12.34 1.05
C ILE A 121 4.74 11.72 -0.22
N LEU A 122 3.88 11.15 -1.09
CA LEU A 122 4.23 10.59 -2.41
C LEU A 122 5.51 9.73 -2.40
N PRO A 123 5.67 8.75 -1.49
CA PRO A 123 6.93 7.99 -1.40
C PRO A 123 7.26 7.24 -2.69
N TRP A 124 6.25 6.83 -3.46
CA TRP A 124 6.39 6.14 -4.75
C TRP A 124 6.90 7.02 -5.88
N GLU A 125 6.90 8.35 -5.71
CA GLU A 125 7.47 9.31 -6.66
C GLU A 125 8.94 9.64 -6.36
N VAL A 126 9.48 9.12 -5.26
CA VAL A 126 10.91 9.30 -4.90
C VAL A 126 11.74 8.37 -5.77
N LYS A 127 12.37 8.93 -6.81
CA LYS A 127 13.27 8.17 -7.68
C LYS A 127 14.72 8.56 -7.41
N ALA A 128 15.53 7.57 -7.09
CA ALA A 128 16.95 7.78 -6.88
C ALA A 128 17.62 8.33 -8.17
N GLY A 129 18.28 9.49 -8.08
CA GLY A 129 19.10 10.06 -9.17
C GLY A 129 18.34 10.82 -10.25
N GLN A 130 17.05 11.09 -10.13
CA GLN A 130 16.29 11.94 -11.05
C GLN A 130 16.13 13.35 -10.47
N GLY A 131 16.59 14.37 -11.19
CA GLY A 131 16.70 15.75 -10.74
C GLY A 131 15.39 16.53 -10.57
N GLN A 132 14.22 15.93 -10.81
CA GLN A 132 12.92 16.58 -10.62
C GLN A 132 12.06 15.69 -9.75
N GLN A 133 11.89 16.08 -8.49
CA GLN A 133 11.00 15.40 -7.56
C GLN A 133 9.56 15.86 -7.78
N ALA A 134 8.61 14.91 -7.68
CA ALA A 134 7.20 15.25 -7.70
C ALA A 134 6.86 16.14 -6.49
N LEU A 135 6.00 17.13 -6.74
CA LEU A 135 5.54 18.07 -5.73
C LEU A 135 4.08 17.78 -5.39
N ALA A 136 3.76 17.77 -4.11
CA ALA A 136 2.39 17.80 -3.61
C ALA A 136 2.04 19.20 -3.13
N VAL A 137 0.80 19.62 -3.33
CA VAL A 137 0.31 20.92 -2.87
C VAL A 137 -0.44 20.74 -1.56
N LEU A 138 -0.03 21.46 -0.52
CA LEU A 138 -0.84 21.68 0.68
C LEU A 138 -1.81 22.82 0.38
N ARG A 139 -3.06 22.65 0.74
CA ARG A 139 -4.14 23.61 0.53
C ARG A 139 -4.65 24.16 1.85
N ASP A 140 -5.29 25.31 1.79
CA ASP A 140 -5.89 25.97 2.95
C ASP A 140 -7.20 25.32 3.42
N ASP A 141 -7.86 24.52 2.53
CA ASP A 141 -9.09 23.79 2.81
C ASP A 141 -9.09 22.40 2.14
N ASP A 142 -10.05 21.54 2.49
CA ASP A 142 -10.27 20.18 1.99
C ASP A 142 -10.94 20.13 0.60
N SER A 143 -10.45 20.94 -0.32
CA SER A 143 -10.98 21.08 -1.66
C SER A 143 -9.89 21.25 -2.72
N GLU A 144 -10.10 20.68 -3.90
CA GLU A 144 -9.20 20.87 -5.06
C GLU A 144 -9.13 22.33 -5.52
N ARG A 145 -10.17 23.14 -5.22
CA ARG A 145 -10.25 24.55 -5.57
C ARG A 145 -9.65 25.48 -4.52
N ALA A 146 -9.32 24.94 -3.37
CA ALA A 146 -8.71 25.67 -2.26
C ALA A 146 -7.34 26.23 -2.63
N GLY A 147 -6.98 27.37 -2.05
CA GLY A 147 -5.72 28.04 -2.31
C GLY A 147 -4.50 27.23 -1.88
N PRO A 148 -3.35 27.35 -2.55
CA PRO A 148 -2.12 26.68 -2.15
C PRO A 148 -1.51 27.37 -0.93
N VAL A 149 -1.20 26.61 0.12
CA VAL A 149 -0.45 27.05 1.31
C VAL A 149 1.05 26.83 1.10
N ALA A 150 1.42 25.66 0.58
CA ALA A 150 2.81 25.28 0.35
C ALA A 150 2.90 24.19 -0.73
N GLN A 151 4.04 24.07 -1.35
CA GLN A 151 4.45 22.93 -2.16
C GLN A 151 5.44 22.09 -1.36
N VAL A 152 5.23 20.78 -1.33
CA VAL A 152 6.01 19.83 -0.55
C VAL A 152 6.57 18.76 -1.47
N GLU A 153 7.86 18.50 -1.38
CA GLU A 153 8.53 17.47 -2.17
C GLU A 153 8.08 16.05 -1.76
N ALA A 154 8.11 15.15 -2.71
CA ALA A 154 7.94 13.72 -2.46
C ALA A 154 8.97 13.19 -1.44
N GLY A 155 8.58 12.24 -0.59
CA GLY A 155 9.43 11.68 0.47
C GLY A 155 9.48 12.51 1.76
N VAL A 156 8.84 13.68 1.80
CA VAL A 156 8.79 14.51 3.00
C VAL A 156 7.85 13.90 4.04
N LEU A 157 8.29 13.93 5.30
CA LEU A 157 7.53 13.43 6.44
C LEU A 157 6.56 14.50 6.95
N ALA A 158 5.30 14.11 7.08
CA ALA A 158 4.21 14.90 7.61
C ALA A 158 3.68 14.31 8.93
N ASN A 159 3.21 15.17 9.86
CA ASN A 159 2.37 14.72 10.96
C ASN A 159 0.91 14.80 10.51
N ILE A 160 0.16 13.73 10.65
CA ILE A 160 -1.29 13.69 10.41
C ILE A 160 -1.97 14.28 11.64
N ILE A 161 -2.85 15.26 11.42
CA ILE A 161 -3.67 15.87 12.47
C ILE A 161 -5.05 15.21 12.45
N THR A 162 -5.73 15.19 11.29
CA THR A 162 -7.03 14.55 11.08
C THR A 162 -7.11 14.06 9.63
N CYS A 163 -7.96 13.05 9.38
CA CYS A 163 -8.35 12.64 8.02
C CYS A 163 -9.85 12.36 8.01
N ASP A 164 -10.53 12.68 6.91
CA ASP A 164 -11.97 12.45 6.71
C ASP A 164 -12.29 11.29 5.75
N GLY A 165 -11.26 10.64 5.22
CA GLY A 165 -11.36 9.57 4.23
C GLY A 165 -11.00 10.01 2.80
N LYS A 166 -10.96 11.32 2.53
CA LYS A 166 -10.56 11.90 1.24
C LYS A 166 -9.39 12.85 1.39
N TRP A 167 -9.44 13.69 2.41
CA TRP A 167 -8.45 14.69 2.73
C TRP A 167 -7.85 14.45 4.11
N CYS A 168 -6.58 14.75 4.25
CA CYS A 168 -5.92 14.79 5.55
C CYS A 168 -5.40 16.20 5.83
N ARG A 169 -5.71 16.72 7.01
CA ARG A 169 -5.04 17.89 7.56
C ARG A 169 -3.71 17.45 8.14
N VAL A 170 -2.63 18.03 7.65
CA VAL A 170 -1.27 17.65 8.03
C VAL A 170 -0.43 18.86 8.45
N SER A 171 0.66 18.57 9.16
CA SER A 171 1.68 19.58 9.49
C SER A 171 3.03 19.14 8.96
N VAL A 172 3.68 20.00 8.17
CA VAL A 172 4.97 19.77 7.51
C VAL A 172 5.83 21.02 7.62
N GLY A 173 7.03 20.93 8.20
CA GLY A 173 8.00 22.04 8.22
C GLY A 173 7.48 23.36 8.81
N GLY A 174 6.51 23.30 9.75
CA GLY A 174 5.86 24.48 10.31
C GLY A 174 4.59 24.94 9.58
N PHE A 175 4.35 24.47 8.36
CA PHE A 175 3.11 24.72 7.61
C PHE A 175 2.03 23.73 8.03
N ARG A 176 0.77 24.16 7.97
CA ARG A 176 -0.41 23.32 8.14
C ARG A 176 -1.31 23.49 6.95
N GLY A 177 -1.85 22.40 6.44
CA GLY A 177 -2.75 22.43 5.30
C GLY A 177 -3.38 21.07 5.04
N TYR A 178 -4.21 21.01 4.03
CA TYR A 178 -4.89 19.82 3.58
C TYR A 178 -4.20 19.22 2.37
N ILE A 179 -4.14 17.90 2.33
CA ILE A 179 -3.61 17.11 1.22
C ILE A 179 -4.55 15.92 0.97
N GLU A 180 -4.69 15.51 -0.27
CA GLU A 180 -5.49 14.34 -0.62
C GLU A 180 -4.88 13.09 0.02
N GLN A 181 -5.71 12.31 0.70
CA GLN A 181 -5.28 11.11 1.45
C GLN A 181 -4.55 10.08 0.60
N PRO A 182 -4.91 9.83 -0.69
CA PRO A 182 -4.16 8.91 -1.56
C PRO A 182 -2.70 9.32 -1.83
N LYS A 183 -2.31 10.56 -1.55
CA LYS A 183 -0.92 11.03 -1.68
C LYS A 183 -0.05 10.71 -0.46
N LEU A 184 -0.60 10.03 0.54
CA LEU A 184 0.05 9.75 1.81
C LEU A 184 0.28 8.25 2.01
N TRP A 185 1.50 7.88 2.39
CA TRP A 185 1.79 6.61 3.04
C TRP A 185 1.78 6.84 4.56
N GLY A 186 0.85 6.23 5.27
CA GLY A 186 0.63 6.43 6.72
C GLY A 186 -0.84 6.56 7.09
N ALA A 187 -1.73 6.58 6.10
CA ALA A 187 -3.18 6.49 6.25
C ALA A 187 -3.73 5.50 5.22
N TYR A 188 -4.73 4.71 5.62
CA TYR A 188 -5.44 3.83 4.70
C TYR A 188 -6.41 4.63 3.84
N LYS A 189 -6.74 4.08 2.68
CA LYS A 189 -7.82 4.62 1.86
C LYS A 189 -9.12 4.66 2.68
N ASP A 190 -9.83 5.79 2.60
CA ASP A 190 -11.11 6.03 3.29
C ASP A 190 -11.03 5.97 4.83
N GLU A 191 -9.81 5.97 5.42
CA GLU A 191 -9.62 5.99 6.87
C GLU A 191 -9.96 7.37 7.45
N VAL A 192 -10.76 7.37 8.52
CA VAL A 192 -11.06 8.57 9.31
C VAL A 192 -10.15 8.60 10.54
N ILE A 193 -9.37 9.67 10.68
CA ILE A 193 -8.46 9.92 11.83
C ILE A 193 -8.93 11.19 12.53
N LYS A 194 -9.22 11.06 13.83
CA LYS A 194 -9.70 12.15 14.69
C LYS A 194 -8.61 12.67 15.60
#